data_e2b90ace7efe3a9031d53caba25b962a
#
_entry.id   e2b90ace7efe3a9031d53caba25b962a
#
_cell.length_a   1.000
_cell.length_b   1.000
_cell.length_c   1.000
_cell.angle_alpha   90.00
_cell.angle_beta   90.00
_cell.angle_gamma   90.00
#
_symmetry.space_group_name_H-M   'P 1'
#
loop_
_entity.id
_entity.type
_entity.pdbx_description
1 polymer ?
#
loop_
_entity_poly.entity_id
_entity_poly.type
_entity_poly.pdbx_seq_one_letter_code
_entity_poly.pdbx_strand_id
1 'polypeptide(L)'
;MAKYRKLGRTASQRKALLRGQVTSLIQNGKIVTTESKAKEVQKIVEGIIALAVKEKDNFETVTVTAKVPKKDKDGKRVKEEKDGKKVTVYEEIQKEIKKDLPSRLHARRQMLKVLYVDETNKLFNDIAPKYANRNGGYTRIVKIGQRKGDAAMEVLLELV
;
A
#
# COMPACT_ATOMS: atom_id res chain seq x y z
N MET A 1 22.46 2.31 22.17
CA MET A 1 22.83 2.52 20.73
C MET A 1 21.60 2.48 19.86
N ALA A 2 21.52 3.31 18.82
CA ALA A 2 20.39 3.29 17.90
C ALA A 2 20.35 1.98 17.10
N LYS A 3 19.22 1.28 17.10
CA LYS A 3 19.01 0.01 16.36
C LYS A 3 18.94 0.18 14.84
N TYR A 4 18.99 1.40 14.31
CA TYR A 4 18.79 1.71 12.89
C TYR A 4 19.85 2.69 12.37
N ARG A 5 20.09 2.65 11.06
CA ARG A 5 21.01 3.58 10.38
C ARG A 5 20.37 4.94 10.21
N LYS A 6 21.10 6.01 10.52
CA LYS A 6 20.63 7.40 10.31
C LYS A 6 20.62 7.81 8.84
N LEU A 7 21.41 7.16 7.98
CA LEU A 7 21.53 7.40 6.53
C LEU A 7 21.95 8.86 6.19
N GLY A 8 22.71 9.52 7.09
CA GLY A 8 23.12 10.91 6.91
C GLY A 8 21.96 11.93 6.85
N ARG A 9 20.83 11.63 7.50
CA ARG A 9 19.59 12.42 7.39
C ARG A 9 18.99 12.73 8.75
N THR A 10 18.23 13.83 8.83
CA THR A 10 17.34 14.12 9.97
C THR A 10 16.25 13.06 10.07
N ALA A 11 15.57 12.99 11.22
CA ALA A 11 14.53 11.99 11.45
C ALA A 11 13.37 12.09 10.44
N SER A 12 12.95 13.31 10.09
CA SER A 12 11.88 13.54 9.10
C SER A 12 12.30 13.16 7.68
N GLN A 13 13.50 13.58 7.26
CA GLN A 13 14.06 13.25 5.94
C GLN A 13 14.27 11.74 5.79
N ARG A 14 14.78 11.06 6.85
CA ARG A 14 14.94 9.62 6.86
C ARG A 14 13.60 8.90 6.71
N LYS A 15 12.56 9.33 7.44
CA LYS A 15 11.21 8.78 7.35
C LYS A 15 10.63 8.93 5.94
N ALA A 16 10.78 10.10 5.33
CA ALA A 16 10.31 10.37 3.96
C ALA A 16 11.04 9.49 2.92
N LEU A 17 12.38 9.37 3.03
CA LEU A 17 13.18 8.50 2.16
C LEU A 17 12.72 7.05 2.22
N LEU A 18 12.61 6.50 3.43
CA LEU A 18 12.22 5.10 3.63
C LEU A 18 10.79 4.86 3.16
N ARG A 19 9.86 5.79 3.42
CA ARG A 19 8.48 5.73 2.91
C ARG A 19 8.46 5.64 1.39
N GLY A 20 9.18 6.52 0.69
CA GLY A 20 9.23 6.51 -0.77
C GLY A 20 9.79 5.19 -1.33
N GLN A 21 10.87 4.66 -0.74
CA GLN A 21 11.46 3.39 -1.19
C GLN A 21 10.58 2.18 -0.91
N VAL A 22 9.92 2.12 0.26
CA VAL A 22 8.96 1.06 0.59
C VAL A 22 7.77 1.09 -0.37
N THR A 23 7.20 2.27 -0.64
CA THR A 23 6.13 2.47 -1.61
C THR A 23 6.53 1.99 -2.99
N SER A 24 7.70 2.42 -3.49
CA SER A 24 8.21 2.00 -4.81
C SER A 24 8.42 0.48 -4.89
N LEU A 25 8.88 -0.16 -3.82
CA LEU A 25 9.05 -1.61 -3.78
C LEU A 25 7.70 -2.34 -3.87
N ILE A 26 6.69 -1.88 -3.14
CA ILE A 26 5.33 -2.46 -3.19
C ILE A 26 4.67 -2.23 -4.56
N GLN A 27 4.90 -1.07 -5.18
CA GLN A 27 4.36 -0.77 -6.51
C GLN A 27 4.99 -1.62 -7.61
N ASN A 28 6.32 -1.72 -7.62
CA ASN A 28 7.07 -2.29 -8.75
C ASN A 28 7.56 -3.72 -8.50
N GLY A 29 7.47 -4.22 -7.26
CA GLY A 29 7.99 -5.53 -6.85
C GLY A 29 9.50 -5.58 -6.69
N LYS A 30 10.26 -4.62 -7.26
CA LYS A 30 11.73 -4.53 -7.19
C LYS A 30 12.21 -3.09 -7.26
N ILE A 31 13.33 -2.79 -6.60
CA ILE A 31 14.01 -1.48 -6.66
C ILE A 31 15.53 -1.67 -6.66
N VAL A 32 16.25 -0.77 -7.32
CA VAL A 32 17.71 -0.66 -7.23
C VAL A 32 18.07 0.46 -6.28
N THR A 33 18.91 0.17 -5.29
CA THR A 33 19.31 1.14 -4.27
C THR A 33 20.65 0.75 -3.63
N THR A 34 21.16 1.56 -2.70
CA THR A 34 22.40 1.21 -1.99
C THR A 34 22.13 0.17 -0.89
N GLU A 35 23.10 -0.69 -0.62
CA GLU A 35 23.00 -1.78 0.37
C GLU A 35 22.53 -1.29 1.76
N SER A 36 23.04 -0.13 2.21
CA SER A 36 22.65 0.45 3.50
C SER A 36 21.17 0.81 3.57
N LYS A 37 20.60 1.36 2.48
CA LYS A 37 19.18 1.70 2.38
C LYS A 37 18.33 0.43 2.24
N ALA A 38 18.74 -0.52 1.39
CA ALA A 38 18.04 -1.78 1.19
C ALA A 38 17.83 -2.54 2.51
N LYS A 39 18.89 -2.63 3.36
CA LYS A 39 18.79 -3.29 4.67
C LYS A 39 17.80 -2.63 5.63
N GLU A 40 17.63 -1.30 5.56
CA GLU A 40 16.62 -0.61 6.39
C GLU A 40 15.21 -0.77 5.81
N VAL A 41 15.06 -0.70 4.47
CA VAL A 41 13.78 -0.92 3.77
C VAL A 41 13.29 -2.35 3.99
N GLN A 42 14.17 -3.34 3.88
CA GLN A 42 13.86 -4.75 4.09
C GLN A 42 13.17 -4.98 5.44
N LYS A 43 13.72 -4.47 6.53
CA LYS A 43 13.12 -4.62 7.87
C LYS A 43 11.68 -4.10 7.96
N ILE A 44 11.43 -2.98 7.30
CA ILE A 44 10.10 -2.35 7.32
C ILE A 44 9.13 -3.18 6.47
N VAL A 45 9.55 -3.57 5.26
CA VAL A 45 8.72 -4.33 4.31
C VAL A 45 8.36 -5.70 4.85
N GLU A 46 9.33 -6.43 5.43
CA GLU A 46 9.08 -7.73 6.08
C GLU A 46 7.99 -7.62 7.17
N GLY A 47 8.07 -6.58 8.00
CA GLY A 47 7.07 -6.37 9.06
C GLY A 47 5.67 -6.04 8.55
N ILE A 48 5.54 -5.20 7.51
CA ILE A 48 4.24 -4.85 6.95
C ILE A 48 3.62 -5.97 6.13
N ILE A 49 4.43 -6.78 5.40
CA ILE A 49 3.92 -7.96 4.67
C ILE A 49 3.45 -9.02 5.68
N ALA A 50 4.22 -9.33 6.71
CA ALA A 50 3.81 -10.28 7.75
C ALA A 50 2.47 -9.88 8.41
N LEU A 51 2.31 -8.58 8.70
CA LEU A 51 1.06 -8.03 9.26
C LEU A 51 -0.09 -8.15 8.26
N ALA A 52 0.14 -7.89 6.96
CA ALA A 52 -0.86 -8.03 5.92
C ALA A 52 -1.31 -9.48 5.73
N VAL A 53 -0.37 -10.42 5.70
CA VAL A 53 -0.65 -11.86 5.57
C VAL A 53 -1.50 -12.36 6.74
N LYS A 54 -1.17 -11.93 7.97
CA LYS A 54 -1.92 -12.30 9.18
C LYS A 54 -3.38 -11.83 9.13
N GLU A 55 -3.61 -10.62 8.63
CA GLU A 55 -4.92 -9.97 8.71
C GLU A 55 -5.69 -9.94 7.37
N LYS A 56 -5.20 -10.63 6.33
CA LYS A 56 -5.78 -10.57 4.97
C LYS A 56 -7.24 -10.97 4.90
N ASP A 57 -7.65 -11.99 5.67
CA ASP A 57 -8.99 -12.56 5.65
C ASP A 57 -9.91 -12.03 6.77
N ASN A 58 -9.40 -11.10 7.59
CA ASN A 58 -10.13 -10.58 8.75
C ASN A 58 -11.06 -9.41 8.37
N PHE A 59 -12.05 -9.69 7.51
CA PHE A 59 -13.10 -8.76 7.08
C PHE A 59 -14.45 -9.46 7.00
N GLU A 60 -15.53 -8.69 7.07
CA GLU A 60 -16.90 -9.13 6.82
C GLU A 60 -17.46 -8.47 5.55
N THR A 61 -18.31 -9.17 4.81
CA THR A 61 -19.00 -8.60 3.65
C THR A 61 -20.34 -8.04 4.13
N VAL A 62 -20.53 -6.74 3.97
CA VAL A 62 -21.76 -6.04 4.37
C VAL A 62 -22.40 -5.43 3.14
N THR A 63 -23.72 -5.64 3.00
CA THR A 63 -24.51 -4.95 1.97
C THR A 63 -24.85 -3.55 2.44
N VAL A 64 -24.43 -2.55 1.68
CA VAL A 64 -24.70 -1.15 1.97
C VAL A 64 -25.49 -0.53 0.82
N THR A 65 -26.54 0.20 1.13
CA THR A 65 -27.27 1.01 0.15
C THR A 65 -26.45 2.23 -0.22
N ALA A 66 -25.98 2.29 -1.45
CA ALA A 66 -25.22 3.43 -1.99
C ALA A 66 -26.10 4.25 -2.93
N LYS A 67 -26.16 5.57 -2.72
CA LYS A 67 -26.80 6.50 -3.65
C LYS A 67 -25.87 6.76 -4.83
N VAL A 68 -26.24 6.25 -6.01
CA VAL A 68 -25.46 6.43 -7.24
C VAL A 68 -26.23 7.35 -8.18
N PRO A 69 -25.60 8.36 -8.82
CA PRO A 69 -26.28 9.21 -9.76
C PRO A 69 -26.78 8.38 -10.95
N LYS A 70 -28.07 8.50 -11.25
CA LYS A 70 -28.72 7.85 -12.41
C LYS A 70 -28.06 8.32 -13.68
N LYS A 71 -27.71 7.38 -14.57
CA LYS A 71 -27.12 7.67 -15.88
C LYS A 71 -28.08 7.32 -16.99
N ASP A 72 -28.14 8.15 -18.03
CA ASP A 72 -28.86 7.89 -19.26
C ASP A 72 -28.12 6.84 -20.11
N LYS A 73 -28.77 6.41 -21.22
CA LYS A 73 -28.19 5.46 -22.20
C LYS A 73 -26.85 5.94 -22.76
N ASP A 74 -26.60 7.25 -22.78
CA ASP A 74 -25.35 7.89 -23.23
C ASP A 74 -24.32 8.08 -22.11
N GLY A 75 -24.55 7.53 -20.91
CA GLY A 75 -23.65 7.63 -19.76
C GLY A 75 -23.65 8.99 -19.04
N LYS A 76 -24.50 9.92 -19.46
CA LYS A 76 -24.65 11.24 -18.82
C LYS A 76 -25.51 11.17 -17.57
N ARG A 77 -25.23 12.03 -16.57
CA ARG A 77 -26.03 12.08 -15.34
C ARG A 77 -27.40 12.69 -15.61
N VAL A 78 -28.47 11.99 -15.23
CA VAL A 78 -29.85 12.51 -15.32
C VAL A 78 -30.01 13.62 -14.30
N LYS A 79 -30.54 14.79 -14.76
CA LYS A 79 -30.85 15.94 -13.92
C LYS A 79 -32.32 16.27 -14.06
N GLU A 80 -33.00 16.50 -12.96
CA GLU A 80 -34.37 17.01 -12.90
C GLU A 80 -34.36 18.44 -12.42
N GLU A 81 -35.27 19.29 -12.95
CA GLU A 81 -35.46 20.63 -12.46
C GLU A 81 -36.45 20.65 -11.28
N LYS A 82 -35.93 20.99 -10.09
CA LYS A 82 -36.74 21.27 -8.90
C LYS A 82 -36.50 22.71 -8.48
N ASP A 83 -37.56 23.48 -8.34
CA ASP A 83 -37.51 24.90 -7.92
C ASP A 83 -36.54 25.77 -8.73
N GLY A 84 -36.51 25.59 -10.06
CA GLY A 84 -35.61 26.31 -10.96
C GLY A 84 -34.13 25.95 -10.87
N LYS A 85 -33.77 24.86 -10.12
CA LYS A 85 -32.41 24.35 -10.01
C LYS A 85 -32.32 22.94 -10.58
N LYS A 86 -31.26 22.67 -11.37
CA LYS A 86 -30.97 21.34 -11.89
C LYS A 86 -30.35 20.43 -10.81
N VAL A 87 -31.13 19.48 -10.31
CA VAL A 87 -30.71 18.52 -9.29
C VAL A 87 -30.42 17.19 -9.92
N THR A 88 -29.33 16.53 -9.53
CA THR A 88 -28.97 15.19 -10.02
C THR A 88 -29.87 14.14 -9.34
N VAL A 89 -30.48 13.28 -10.13
CA VAL A 89 -31.29 12.14 -9.63
C VAL A 89 -30.37 11.02 -9.19
N TYR A 90 -30.62 10.46 -7.99
CA TYR A 90 -29.87 9.34 -7.42
C TYR A 90 -30.75 8.09 -7.33
N GLU A 91 -30.17 6.97 -7.64
CA GLU A 91 -30.77 5.64 -7.41
C GLU A 91 -30.09 4.97 -6.21
N GLU A 92 -30.84 4.26 -5.41
CA GLU A 92 -30.32 3.46 -4.31
C GLU A 92 -29.99 2.07 -4.84
N ILE A 93 -28.69 1.73 -4.84
CA ILE A 93 -28.19 0.44 -5.28
C ILE A 93 -27.57 -0.26 -4.09
N GLN A 94 -27.93 -1.52 -3.86
CA GLN A 94 -27.28 -2.37 -2.88
C GLN A 94 -25.90 -2.79 -3.42
N LYS A 95 -24.85 -2.47 -2.66
CA LYS A 95 -23.47 -2.87 -2.97
C LYS A 95 -22.90 -3.67 -1.82
N GLU A 96 -22.29 -4.79 -2.15
CA GLU A 96 -21.47 -5.53 -1.19
C GLU A 96 -20.14 -4.83 -1.00
N ILE A 97 -19.83 -4.47 0.23
CA ILE A 97 -18.58 -3.81 0.61
C ILE A 97 -17.88 -4.67 1.66
N LYS A 98 -16.58 -4.89 1.46
CA LYS A 98 -15.72 -5.53 2.45
C LYS A 98 -15.45 -4.54 3.58
N LYS A 99 -15.97 -4.81 4.77
CA LYS A 99 -15.75 -4.02 5.97
C LYS A 99 -14.65 -4.66 6.81
N ASP A 100 -13.57 -3.92 7.04
CA ASP A 100 -12.46 -4.41 7.85
C ASP A 100 -12.91 -4.59 9.31
N LEU A 101 -12.63 -5.75 9.91
CA LEU A 101 -12.76 -5.97 11.34
C LEU A 101 -11.73 -5.12 12.13
N PRO A 102 -11.93 -4.88 13.43
CA PRO A 102 -11.07 -3.97 14.20
C PRO A 102 -9.58 -4.27 14.12
N SER A 103 -9.19 -5.55 14.08
CA SER A 103 -7.80 -5.99 13.97
C SER A 103 -7.21 -5.62 12.59
N ARG A 104 -7.93 -5.92 11.50
CA ARG A 104 -7.50 -5.54 10.14
C ARG A 104 -7.45 -4.03 9.96
N LEU A 105 -8.42 -3.30 10.53
CA LEU A 105 -8.43 -1.84 10.51
C LEU A 105 -7.21 -1.27 11.26
N HIS A 106 -6.83 -1.87 12.40
CA HIS A 106 -5.61 -1.50 13.11
C HIS A 106 -4.36 -1.74 12.26
N ALA A 107 -4.25 -2.91 11.63
CA ALA A 107 -3.15 -3.23 10.72
C ALA A 107 -3.07 -2.22 9.56
N ARG A 108 -4.19 -1.90 8.92
CA ARG A 108 -4.26 -0.87 7.86
C ARG A 108 -3.73 0.48 8.35
N ARG A 109 -4.13 0.93 9.54
CA ARG A 109 -3.65 2.18 10.13
C ARG A 109 -2.13 2.15 10.41
N GLN A 110 -1.58 1.01 10.81
CA GLN A 110 -0.12 0.85 10.99
C GLN A 110 0.61 0.96 9.63
N MET A 111 0.09 0.35 8.58
CA MET A 111 0.69 0.40 7.23
C MET A 111 0.64 1.81 6.65
N LEU A 112 -0.43 2.57 6.86
CA LEU A 112 -0.57 3.96 6.40
C LEU A 112 0.45 4.93 7.04
N LYS A 113 1.12 4.55 8.14
CA LYS A 113 2.26 5.31 8.67
C LYS A 113 3.48 5.25 7.76
N VAL A 114 3.57 4.22 6.91
CA VAL A 114 4.71 3.94 6.04
C VAL A 114 4.34 3.97 4.55
N LEU A 115 3.15 3.53 4.19
CA LEU A 115 2.63 3.47 2.81
C LEU A 115 1.60 4.56 2.54
N TYR A 116 1.21 4.71 1.29
CA TYR A 116 0.01 5.44 0.88
C TYR A 116 -1.19 4.48 0.76
N VAL A 117 -2.37 5.03 0.48
CA VAL A 117 -3.63 4.26 0.50
C VAL A 117 -3.64 3.17 -0.58
N ASP A 118 -3.22 3.51 -1.79
CA ASP A 118 -3.27 2.60 -2.95
C ASP A 118 -2.33 1.40 -2.74
N GLU A 119 -1.12 1.64 -2.25
CA GLU A 119 -0.16 0.58 -1.96
C GLU A 119 -0.60 -0.28 -0.78
N THR A 120 -1.29 0.31 0.20
CA THR A 120 -1.87 -0.46 1.30
C THR A 120 -2.97 -1.39 0.79
N ASN A 121 -3.82 -0.93 -0.14
CA ASN A 121 -4.83 -1.77 -0.77
C ASN A 121 -4.19 -2.87 -1.62
N LYS A 122 -3.17 -2.54 -2.43
CA LYS A 122 -2.41 -3.51 -3.21
C LYS A 122 -1.74 -4.57 -2.32
N LEU A 123 -1.21 -4.17 -1.17
CA LEU A 123 -0.60 -5.07 -0.21
C LEU A 123 -1.60 -6.12 0.31
N PHE A 124 -2.82 -5.71 0.67
CA PHE A 124 -3.86 -6.63 1.16
C PHE A 124 -4.49 -7.49 0.05
N ASN A 125 -4.71 -6.92 -1.14
CA ASN A 125 -5.47 -7.58 -2.21
C ASN A 125 -4.59 -8.48 -3.08
N ASP A 126 -3.36 -8.05 -3.40
CA ASP A 126 -2.52 -8.71 -4.38
C ASP A 126 -1.32 -9.44 -3.76
N ILE A 127 -0.65 -8.79 -2.77
CA ILE A 127 0.61 -9.29 -2.23
C ILE A 127 0.37 -10.29 -1.10
N ALA A 128 -0.48 -9.95 -0.12
CA ALA A 128 -0.74 -10.82 1.03
C ALA A 128 -1.25 -12.22 0.65
N PRO A 129 -2.16 -12.39 -0.34
CA PRO A 129 -2.58 -13.72 -0.78
C PRO A 129 -1.44 -14.56 -1.37
N LYS A 130 -0.49 -13.95 -2.10
CA LYS A 130 0.66 -14.66 -2.69
C LYS A 130 1.57 -15.26 -1.62
N TYR A 131 1.67 -14.61 -0.47
CA TYR A 131 2.53 -15.03 0.63
C TYR A 131 1.78 -15.77 1.76
N ALA A 132 0.54 -16.22 1.52
CA ALA A 132 -0.28 -16.89 2.55
C ALA A 132 0.42 -18.08 3.22
N ASN A 133 1.19 -18.85 2.45
CA ASN A 133 1.87 -20.06 2.90
C ASN A 133 3.36 -19.82 3.28
N ARG A 134 3.81 -18.56 3.35
CA ARG A 134 5.20 -18.23 3.61
C ARG A 134 5.35 -17.50 4.95
N ASN A 135 6.19 -18.05 5.82
CA ASN A 135 6.42 -17.50 7.17
C ASN A 135 7.69 -16.66 7.25
N GLY A 136 7.78 -15.58 6.42
CA GLY A 136 8.91 -14.67 6.42
C GLY A 136 9.85 -14.82 5.22
N GLY A 137 10.87 -13.95 5.15
CA GLY A 137 11.79 -13.88 4.01
C GLY A 137 11.10 -13.48 2.72
N TYR A 138 10.19 -12.50 2.79
CA TYR A 138 9.41 -12.02 1.64
C TYR A 138 10.24 -11.21 0.65
N THR A 139 11.45 -10.80 1.05
CA THR A 139 12.34 -9.95 0.26
C THR A 139 13.71 -10.55 0.11
N ARG A 140 14.35 -10.29 -1.03
CA ARG A 140 15.74 -10.72 -1.33
C ARG A 140 16.56 -9.51 -1.75
N ILE A 141 17.82 -9.46 -1.29
CA ILE A 141 18.82 -8.48 -1.70
C ILE A 141 19.86 -9.17 -2.57
N VAL A 142 20.01 -8.72 -3.81
CA VAL A 142 21.03 -9.20 -4.76
C VAL A 142 22.03 -8.09 -4.98
N LYS A 143 23.32 -8.32 -4.81
CA LYS A 143 24.38 -7.35 -5.05
C LYS A 143 24.63 -7.23 -6.55
N ILE A 144 24.62 -5.98 -7.06
CA ILE A 144 24.88 -5.69 -8.48
C ILE A 144 26.36 -5.36 -8.66
N GLY A 145 26.89 -4.43 -7.86
CA GLY A 145 28.27 -3.99 -7.96
C GLY A 145 28.50 -2.63 -7.31
N GLN A 146 29.71 -2.13 -7.43
CA GLN A 146 30.06 -0.79 -6.94
C GLN A 146 29.73 0.27 -8.00
N ARG A 147 29.09 1.34 -7.59
CA ARG A 147 28.76 2.49 -8.43
C ARG A 147 30.04 3.29 -8.74
N LYS A 148 30.25 3.63 -10.02
CA LYS A 148 31.49 4.26 -10.48
C LYS A 148 31.80 5.63 -9.82
N GLY A 149 30.76 6.41 -9.44
CA GLY A 149 30.94 7.76 -8.91
C GLY A 149 31.41 7.82 -7.46
N ASP A 150 30.88 6.97 -6.58
CA ASP A 150 31.11 7.03 -5.13
C ASP A 150 31.45 5.67 -4.50
N ALA A 151 31.72 4.65 -5.32
CA ALA A 151 32.01 3.29 -4.89
C ALA A 151 30.96 2.67 -3.94
N ALA A 152 29.75 3.26 -3.84
CA ALA A 152 28.69 2.70 -3.04
C ALA A 152 28.21 1.38 -3.64
N MET A 153 28.02 0.35 -2.80
CA MET A 153 27.47 -0.93 -3.24
C MET A 153 26.01 -0.78 -3.64
N GLU A 154 25.72 -0.98 -4.92
CA GLU A 154 24.35 -1.06 -5.45
C GLU A 154 23.79 -2.46 -5.35
N VAL A 155 22.53 -2.53 -4.98
CA VAL A 155 21.80 -3.79 -4.80
C VAL A 155 20.39 -3.70 -5.39
N LEU A 156 19.94 -4.83 -5.90
CA LEU A 156 18.53 -5.05 -6.24
C LEU A 156 17.84 -5.61 -4.99
N LEU A 157 16.82 -4.91 -4.52
CA LEU A 157 15.89 -5.39 -3.49
C LEU A 157 14.59 -5.77 -4.19
N GLU A 158 14.17 -7.01 -4.05
CA GLU A 158 12.99 -7.55 -4.72
C GLU A 158 12.09 -8.34 -3.78
N LEU A 159 10.81 -8.44 -4.12
CA LEU A 159 9.84 -9.35 -3.52
C LEU A 159 10.03 -10.75 -4.16
N VAL A 160 10.06 -11.81 -3.34
CA VAL A 160 10.39 -13.18 -3.77
C VAL A 160 9.14 -13.99 -4.10
#